data_8ee8df19312c6253c3b0d34c4edbe188
#
_entry.id   8ee8df19312c6253c3b0d34c4edbe188
#
_cell.length_a   1.000
_cell.length_b   1.000
_cell.length_c   1.000
_cell.angle_alpha   90.00
_cell.angle_beta   90.00
_cell.angle_gamma   90.00
#
_symmetry.space_group_name_H-M   'P 1'
#
loop_
_entity.id
_entity.type
_entity.pdbx_description
1 polymer ?
#
loop_
_entity_poly.entity_id
_entity_poly.type
_entity_poly.pdbx_seq_one_letter_code
_entity_poly.pdbx_strand_id
1 'polypeptide(L)'
;AEAEGFAEKMLGKQTADALLPLFHAAYPERSAADLPFLDVLFREPTMRYIRRRVETGPVWSYFFNQDFTIEGGRAPWHCSDIPFVFHNTELVPSANISGVTPQLEQQIFDAVLAFARTGNPQHSGIPTWPASTPQQENTMLFDSATRLAPNHDKALIAAALPTISALMARNFDPDSIQH
;
A
#
# COMPACT_ATOMS: atom_id res chain seq x y z
N ALA A 1 18.50 12.19 8.65
CA ALA A 1 19.78 12.54 7.97
C ALA A 1 20.29 11.39 7.09
N GLU A 2 20.63 10.21 7.64
CA GLU A 2 21.19 9.09 6.83
C GLU A 2 20.17 8.52 5.83
N ALA A 3 18.96 8.25 6.26
CA ALA A 3 17.88 7.74 5.42
C ALA A 3 17.45 8.73 4.32
N GLU A 4 17.43 10.01 4.62
CA GLU A 4 17.15 11.06 3.64
C GLU A 4 18.29 11.19 2.63
N GLY A 5 19.55 11.12 3.10
CA GLY A 5 20.72 11.09 2.21
C GLY A 5 20.72 9.89 1.27
N PHE A 6 20.21 8.73 1.71
CA PHE A 6 19.99 7.59 0.84
C PHE A 6 18.92 7.87 -0.22
N ALA A 7 17.77 8.44 0.15
CA ALA A 7 16.72 8.82 -0.79
C ALA A 7 17.24 9.84 -1.82
N GLU A 8 17.99 10.87 -1.38
CA GLU A 8 18.62 11.85 -2.26
C GLU A 8 19.59 11.20 -3.27
N LYS A 9 20.39 10.25 -2.81
CA LYS A 9 21.34 9.52 -3.68
C LYS A 9 20.62 8.71 -4.76
N MET A 10 19.49 8.09 -4.40
CA MET A 10 18.73 7.23 -5.33
C MET A 10 17.86 8.01 -6.31
N LEU A 11 17.21 9.08 -5.85
CA LEU A 11 16.20 9.82 -6.63
C LEU A 11 16.73 11.15 -7.19
N GLY A 12 17.87 11.63 -6.71
CA GLY A 12 18.35 12.98 -6.91
C GLY A 12 17.74 13.97 -5.92
N LYS A 13 18.53 14.99 -5.53
CA LYS A 13 18.13 15.93 -4.47
C LYS A 13 16.78 16.62 -4.73
N GLN A 14 16.58 17.14 -5.93
CA GLN A 14 15.35 17.86 -6.29
C GLN A 14 14.10 16.97 -6.13
N THR A 15 14.19 15.73 -6.55
CA THR A 15 13.08 14.75 -6.43
C THR A 15 12.83 14.38 -4.97
N ALA A 16 13.90 14.08 -4.24
CA ALA A 16 13.80 13.74 -2.82
C ALA A 16 13.17 14.89 -2.00
N ASP A 17 13.63 16.10 -2.20
CA ASP A 17 13.08 17.31 -1.54
C ASP A 17 11.57 17.48 -1.82
N ALA A 18 11.13 17.17 -3.03
CA ALA A 18 9.72 17.29 -3.41
C ALA A 18 8.85 16.15 -2.83
N LEU A 19 9.39 14.93 -2.74
CA LEU A 19 8.62 13.74 -2.37
C LEU A 19 8.65 13.43 -0.86
N LEU A 20 9.72 13.74 -0.15
CA LEU A 20 9.88 13.43 1.28
C LEU A 20 8.74 14.00 2.15
N PRO A 21 8.29 15.25 2.00
CA PRO A 21 7.18 15.75 2.79
C PRO A 21 5.87 14.98 2.55
N LEU A 22 5.60 14.60 1.30
CA LEU A 22 4.42 13.81 0.91
C LEU A 22 4.52 12.37 1.43
N PHE A 23 5.73 11.80 1.40
CA PHE A 23 6.01 10.47 1.91
C PHE A 23 5.77 10.40 3.43
N HIS A 24 6.33 11.32 4.20
CA HIS A 24 6.11 11.37 5.64
C HIS A 24 4.66 11.66 6.03
N ALA A 25 3.92 12.40 5.20
CA ALA A 25 2.50 12.62 5.43
C ALA A 25 1.67 11.34 5.21
N ALA A 26 2.01 10.54 4.20
CA ALA A 26 1.32 9.29 3.88
C ALA A 26 1.76 8.13 4.79
N TYR A 27 3.04 8.07 5.13
CA TYR A 27 3.70 6.98 5.85
C TYR A 27 4.55 7.50 7.01
N PRO A 28 3.94 8.06 8.08
CA PRO A 28 4.67 8.72 9.16
C PRO A 28 5.61 7.79 9.94
N GLU A 29 5.31 6.49 9.95
CA GLU A 29 6.10 5.47 10.67
C GLU A 29 7.21 4.84 9.80
N ARG A 30 7.29 5.21 8.50
CA ARG A 30 8.27 4.67 7.57
C ARG A 30 9.55 5.48 7.53
N SER A 31 10.65 4.79 7.26
CA SER A 31 11.94 5.43 7.02
C SER A 31 11.94 6.15 5.66
N ALA A 32 12.58 7.32 5.58
CA ALA A 32 12.84 7.99 4.31
C ALA A 32 13.59 7.10 3.29
N ALA A 33 14.32 6.10 3.76
CA ALA A 33 15.02 5.12 2.91
C ALA A 33 14.05 4.23 2.11
N ASP A 34 12.77 4.15 2.50
CA ASP A 34 11.76 3.36 1.78
C ASP A 34 11.19 4.10 0.57
N LEU A 35 11.34 5.43 0.52
CA LEU A 35 10.79 6.25 -0.57
C LEU A 35 11.24 5.82 -1.98
N PRO A 36 12.51 5.45 -2.26
CA PRO A 36 12.92 4.98 -3.57
C PRO A 36 12.26 3.67 -4.04
N PHE A 37 11.71 2.91 -3.09
CA PHE A 37 11.06 1.61 -3.32
C PHE A 37 9.52 1.70 -3.31
N LEU A 38 8.97 2.91 -3.39
CA LEU A 38 7.53 3.13 -3.43
C LEU A 38 6.88 2.38 -4.59
N ASP A 39 5.88 1.56 -4.29
CA ASP A 39 5.15 0.77 -5.27
C ASP A 39 4.19 1.64 -6.12
N VAL A 40 4.74 2.31 -7.09
CA VAL A 40 3.97 3.10 -8.05
C VAL A 40 3.35 2.22 -9.14
N LEU A 41 3.96 1.07 -9.45
CA LEU A 41 3.56 0.20 -10.56
C LEU A 41 2.18 -0.43 -10.37
N PHE A 42 1.84 -0.81 -9.15
CA PHE A 42 0.52 -1.38 -8.83
C PHE A 42 -0.41 -0.32 -8.25
N ARG A 43 0.13 0.60 -7.46
CA ARG A 43 -0.68 1.59 -6.75
C ARG A 43 -1.35 2.58 -7.71
N GLU A 44 -0.64 3.14 -8.67
CA GLU A 44 -1.22 4.09 -9.64
C GLU A 44 -2.30 3.47 -10.52
N PRO A 45 -2.09 2.31 -11.17
CA PRO A 45 -3.14 1.63 -11.91
C PRO A 45 -4.38 1.30 -11.06
N THR A 46 -4.19 0.89 -9.81
CA THR A 46 -5.29 0.64 -8.87
C THR A 46 -6.11 1.91 -8.63
N MET A 47 -5.45 3.03 -8.33
CA MET A 47 -6.12 4.32 -8.14
C MET A 47 -6.84 4.79 -9.41
N ARG A 48 -6.26 4.56 -10.58
CA ARG A 48 -6.90 4.85 -11.89
C ARG A 48 -8.14 3.99 -12.11
N TYR A 49 -8.06 2.72 -11.75
CA TYR A 49 -9.21 1.82 -11.80
C TYR A 49 -10.33 2.28 -10.88
N ILE A 50 -10.01 2.63 -9.62
CA ILE A 50 -10.98 3.16 -8.65
C ILE A 50 -11.70 4.38 -9.23
N ARG A 51 -10.95 5.38 -9.74
CA ARG A 51 -11.52 6.61 -10.34
C ARG A 51 -12.49 6.35 -11.48
N ARG A 52 -12.25 5.32 -12.29
CA ARG A 52 -13.18 4.93 -13.37
C ARG A 52 -14.37 4.14 -12.85
N ARG A 53 -14.13 3.25 -11.88
CA ARG A 53 -15.16 2.34 -11.41
C ARG A 53 -16.21 3.03 -10.54
N VAL A 54 -15.87 4.09 -9.81
CA VAL A 54 -16.83 4.86 -9.00
C VAL A 54 -17.95 5.51 -9.81
N GLU A 55 -17.75 5.70 -11.12
CA GLU A 55 -18.77 6.23 -12.03
C GLU A 55 -19.86 5.21 -12.34
N THR A 56 -19.61 3.93 -12.16
CA THR A 56 -20.49 2.82 -12.56
C THR A 56 -21.02 2.00 -11.38
N GLY A 57 -20.53 2.24 -10.17
CA GLY A 57 -20.98 1.55 -8.97
C GLY A 57 -20.07 1.74 -7.78
N PRO A 58 -20.47 1.21 -6.61
CA PRO A 58 -19.68 1.35 -5.40
C PRO A 58 -18.34 0.63 -5.51
N VAL A 59 -17.31 1.24 -4.92
CA VAL A 59 -15.94 0.71 -4.89
C VAL A 59 -15.37 0.88 -3.50
N TRP A 60 -14.77 -0.17 -3.00
CA TRP A 60 -13.96 -0.19 -1.80
C TRP A 60 -12.54 -0.60 -2.16
N SER A 61 -11.56 0.05 -1.56
CA SER A 61 -10.15 -0.29 -1.73
C SER A 61 -9.50 -0.53 -0.39
N TYR A 62 -8.64 -1.52 -0.31
CA TYR A 62 -7.76 -1.70 0.85
C TYR A 62 -6.29 -1.63 0.45
N PHE A 63 -5.47 -1.36 1.42
CA PHE A 63 -4.03 -1.42 1.34
C PHE A 63 -3.50 -2.22 2.53
N PHE A 64 -2.87 -3.35 2.24
CA PHE A 64 -2.25 -4.19 3.25
C PHE A 64 -0.87 -3.64 3.59
N ASN A 65 -0.73 -3.08 4.78
CA ASN A 65 0.47 -2.36 5.21
C ASN A 65 1.11 -2.98 6.47
N GLN A 66 0.79 -4.26 6.75
CA GLN A 66 1.37 -4.96 7.89
C GLN A 66 2.83 -5.31 7.63
N ASP A 67 3.70 -4.85 8.51
CA ASP A 67 5.11 -5.23 8.50
C ASP A 67 5.33 -6.61 9.10
N PHE A 68 6.19 -7.35 8.44
CA PHE A 68 6.72 -8.62 8.93
C PHE A 68 8.25 -8.52 9.08
N THR A 69 8.80 -9.27 10.01
CA THR A 69 10.26 -9.38 10.16
C THR A 69 10.77 -10.43 9.19
N ILE A 70 11.54 -10.01 8.18
CA ILE A 70 12.17 -10.90 7.22
C ILE A 70 13.65 -10.53 7.12
N GLU A 71 14.54 -11.49 7.37
CA GLU A 71 15.99 -11.33 7.22
C GLU A 71 16.57 -10.05 7.85
N GLY A 72 16.03 -9.65 9.01
CA GLY A 72 16.46 -8.44 9.72
C GLY A 72 15.84 -7.13 9.24
N GLY A 73 15.00 -7.16 8.21
CA GLY A 73 14.21 -6.02 7.75
C GLY A 73 12.75 -6.08 8.22
N ARG A 74 11.99 -5.05 7.88
CA ARG A 74 10.54 -4.98 8.06
C ARG A 74 9.88 -4.55 6.76
N ALA A 75 9.06 -5.40 6.19
CA ALA A 75 8.25 -5.06 5.03
C ALA A 75 7.07 -6.04 4.85
N PRO A 76 5.95 -5.64 4.26
CA PRO A 76 5.05 -6.58 3.61
C PRO A 76 5.76 -7.15 2.38
N TRP A 77 5.60 -8.44 2.12
CA TRP A 77 6.08 -9.05 0.87
C TRP A 77 4.92 -9.21 -0.12
N HIS A 78 5.25 -9.43 -1.38
CA HIS A 78 4.25 -9.69 -2.41
C HIS A 78 3.34 -10.86 -2.02
N CYS A 79 2.02 -10.67 -2.11
CA CYS A 79 1.00 -11.65 -1.72
C CYS A 79 0.93 -11.95 -0.19
N SER A 80 1.50 -11.13 0.66
CA SER A 80 1.47 -11.35 2.12
C SER A 80 0.08 -11.22 2.75
N ASP A 81 -0.87 -10.63 2.06
CA ASP A 81 -2.28 -10.53 2.45
C ASP A 81 -3.08 -11.80 2.18
N ILE A 82 -2.62 -12.67 1.29
CA ILE A 82 -3.35 -13.90 0.88
C ILE A 82 -3.72 -14.78 2.07
N PRO A 83 -2.83 -15.12 3.01
CA PRO A 83 -3.19 -15.93 4.16
C PRO A 83 -4.28 -15.33 5.03
N PHE A 84 -4.34 -14.00 5.12
CA PHE A 84 -5.37 -13.27 5.86
C PHE A 84 -6.72 -13.31 5.12
N VAL A 85 -6.70 -13.19 3.80
CA VAL A 85 -7.90 -13.27 2.97
C VAL A 85 -8.54 -14.66 3.05
N PHE A 86 -7.73 -15.72 3.10
CA PHE A 86 -8.20 -17.11 3.14
C PHE A 86 -8.32 -17.70 4.55
N HIS A 87 -8.06 -16.91 5.60
CA HIS A 87 -8.11 -17.34 6.99
C HIS A 87 -7.27 -18.60 7.27
N ASN A 88 -6.02 -18.58 6.85
CA ASN A 88 -5.09 -19.70 6.98
C ASN A 88 -3.66 -19.25 7.32
N THR A 89 -3.54 -18.17 8.11
CA THR A 89 -2.23 -17.63 8.54
C THR A 89 -1.42 -18.65 9.36
N GLU A 90 -2.08 -19.61 10.01
CA GLU A 90 -1.41 -20.69 10.73
C GLU A 90 -0.52 -21.57 9.84
N LEU A 91 -0.80 -21.62 8.53
CA LEU A 91 0.02 -22.33 7.55
C LEU A 91 1.25 -21.54 7.09
N VAL A 92 1.35 -20.27 7.49
CA VAL A 92 2.42 -19.34 7.08
C VAL A 92 3.11 -18.77 8.32
N PRO A 93 4.11 -19.47 8.91
CA PRO A 93 4.75 -19.05 10.17
C PRO A 93 5.28 -17.61 10.15
N SER A 94 5.78 -17.13 8.99
CA SER A 94 6.26 -15.75 8.82
C SER A 94 5.15 -14.69 8.91
N ALA A 95 3.88 -15.06 8.73
CA ALA A 95 2.74 -14.16 8.90
C ALA A 95 2.29 -14.03 10.37
N ASN A 96 2.83 -14.85 11.28
CA ASN A 96 2.41 -14.87 12.68
C ASN A 96 3.13 -13.80 13.50
N ILE A 97 2.40 -12.75 13.85
CA ILE A 97 2.83 -11.69 14.76
C ILE A 97 1.99 -11.75 16.00
N SER A 98 2.63 -12.00 17.14
CA SER A 98 1.94 -12.09 18.43
C SER A 98 1.15 -10.82 18.74
N GLY A 99 -0.11 -10.99 19.10
CA GLY A 99 -1.04 -9.88 19.43
C GLY A 99 -1.61 -9.13 18.22
N VAL A 100 -1.18 -9.45 16.98
CA VAL A 100 -1.64 -8.75 15.76
C VAL A 100 -2.39 -9.70 14.83
N THR A 101 -1.75 -10.78 14.41
CA THR A 101 -2.24 -11.66 13.33
C THR A 101 -3.66 -12.15 13.53
N PRO A 102 -4.09 -12.68 14.71
CA PRO A 102 -5.43 -13.23 14.83
C PRO A 102 -6.53 -12.19 14.61
N GLN A 103 -6.35 -10.98 15.11
CA GLN A 103 -7.32 -9.89 14.93
C GLN A 103 -7.33 -9.38 13.49
N LEU A 104 -6.16 -9.17 12.91
CA LEU A 104 -6.03 -8.66 11.54
C LEU A 104 -6.58 -9.66 10.52
N GLU A 105 -6.30 -10.95 10.70
CA GLU A 105 -6.84 -12.03 9.90
C GLU A 105 -8.37 -12.05 9.93
N GLN A 106 -8.96 -11.99 11.13
CA GLN A 106 -10.42 -11.97 11.27
C GLN A 106 -11.03 -10.73 10.59
N GLN A 107 -10.39 -9.56 10.72
CA GLN A 107 -10.88 -8.33 10.09
C GLN A 107 -10.89 -8.43 8.57
N ILE A 108 -9.82 -8.94 7.96
CA ILE A 108 -9.71 -9.05 6.50
C ILE A 108 -10.65 -10.13 5.97
N PHE A 109 -10.65 -11.30 6.59
CA PHE A 109 -11.51 -12.41 6.19
C PHE A 109 -13.00 -12.05 6.26
N ASP A 110 -13.44 -11.42 7.35
CA ASP A 110 -14.84 -11.00 7.51
C ASP A 110 -15.22 -9.91 6.50
N ALA A 111 -14.31 -9.00 6.16
CA ALA A 111 -14.55 -7.99 5.13
C ALA A 111 -14.74 -8.63 3.75
N VAL A 112 -13.91 -9.62 3.39
CA VAL A 112 -14.05 -10.38 2.14
C VAL A 112 -15.36 -11.16 2.12
N LEU A 113 -15.72 -11.84 3.20
CA LEU A 113 -16.99 -12.58 3.30
C LEU A 113 -18.20 -11.65 3.24
N ALA A 114 -18.16 -10.51 3.94
CA ALA A 114 -19.24 -9.52 3.89
C ALA A 114 -19.42 -9.02 2.46
N PHE A 115 -18.34 -8.67 1.78
CA PHE A 115 -18.39 -8.24 0.39
C PHE A 115 -18.94 -9.32 -0.55
N ALA A 116 -18.47 -10.56 -0.42
CA ALA A 116 -18.94 -11.67 -1.25
C ALA A 116 -20.45 -11.93 -1.08
N ARG A 117 -20.99 -11.72 0.12
CA ARG A 117 -22.41 -11.97 0.44
C ARG A 117 -23.32 -10.81 0.07
N THR A 118 -22.85 -9.58 0.23
CA THR A 118 -23.71 -8.37 0.20
C THR A 118 -23.28 -7.32 -0.82
N GLY A 119 -22.06 -7.44 -1.37
CA GLY A 119 -21.43 -6.40 -2.18
C GLY A 119 -20.90 -5.21 -1.35
N ASN A 120 -20.85 -5.34 -0.01
CA ASN A 120 -20.33 -4.31 0.90
C ASN A 120 -19.40 -4.98 1.92
N PRO A 121 -18.12 -4.57 2.06
CA PRO A 121 -17.16 -5.18 2.97
C PRO A 121 -17.36 -4.78 4.44
N GLN A 122 -18.29 -3.87 4.75
CA GLN A 122 -18.49 -3.38 6.10
C GLN A 122 -18.96 -4.49 7.06
N HIS A 123 -18.31 -4.59 8.21
CA HIS A 123 -18.73 -5.39 9.35
C HIS A 123 -18.32 -4.73 10.67
N SER A 124 -18.74 -5.26 11.80
CA SER A 124 -18.54 -4.64 13.12
C SER A 124 -17.10 -4.67 13.64
N GLY A 125 -16.24 -5.50 13.06
CA GLY A 125 -14.84 -5.69 13.48
C GLY A 125 -13.86 -4.67 12.89
N ILE A 126 -14.31 -3.77 12.01
CA ILE A 126 -13.48 -2.73 11.37
C ILE A 126 -14.11 -1.34 11.51
N PRO A 127 -13.33 -0.26 11.37
CA PRO A 127 -13.88 1.10 11.28
C PRO A 127 -14.90 1.25 10.15
N THR A 128 -15.75 2.27 10.24
CA THR A 128 -16.68 2.60 9.15
C THR A 128 -15.95 2.76 7.84
N TRP A 129 -16.36 2.01 6.82
CA TRP A 129 -15.73 1.97 5.50
C TRP A 129 -16.74 2.35 4.40
N PRO A 130 -16.94 3.63 4.14
CA PRO A 130 -17.80 4.08 3.06
C PRO A 130 -17.17 3.75 1.70
N ALA A 131 -18.00 3.51 0.69
CA ALA A 131 -17.52 3.39 -0.68
C ALA A 131 -16.77 4.66 -1.10
N SER A 132 -15.79 4.51 -1.98
CA SER A 132 -15.09 5.63 -2.60
C SER A 132 -16.03 6.44 -3.49
N THR A 133 -15.76 7.73 -3.64
CA THR A 133 -16.48 8.68 -4.49
C THR A 133 -15.52 9.27 -5.55
N PRO A 134 -16.02 9.97 -6.58
CA PRO A 134 -15.16 10.66 -7.54
C PRO A 134 -14.18 11.67 -6.89
N GLN A 135 -14.57 12.24 -5.74
CA GLN A 135 -13.77 13.24 -5.01
C GLN A 135 -12.83 12.61 -3.99
N GLN A 136 -13.19 11.45 -3.43
CA GLN A 136 -12.49 10.86 -2.30
C GLN A 136 -12.34 9.34 -2.46
N GLU A 137 -11.11 8.89 -2.52
CA GLU A 137 -10.74 7.48 -2.41
C GLU A 137 -10.74 7.08 -0.93
N ASN A 138 -11.57 6.10 -0.56
CA ASN A 138 -11.69 5.59 0.80
C ASN A 138 -10.95 4.25 0.91
N THR A 139 -9.66 4.31 1.28
CA THR A 139 -8.80 3.13 1.42
C THR A 139 -8.79 2.67 2.88
N MET A 140 -9.12 1.40 3.12
CA MET A 140 -8.90 0.76 4.42
C MET A 140 -7.45 0.30 4.49
N LEU A 141 -6.70 0.83 5.45
CA LEU A 141 -5.36 0.34 5.75
C LEU A 141 -5.47 -0.82 6.74
N PHE A 142 -5.02 -1.99 6.30
CA PHE A 142 -4.93 -3.18 7.13
C PHE A 142 -3.50 -3.36 7.64
N ASP A 143 -3.32 -3.08 8.90
CA ASP A 143 -2.08 -3.27 9.66
C ASP A 143 -2.43 -3.51 11.16
N SER A 144 -1.45 -3.44 12.03
CA SER A 144 -1.66 -3.58 13.49
C SER A 144 -2.66 -2.58 14.08
N ALA A 145 -2.97 -1.50 13.34
CA ALA A 145 -3.94 -0.47 13.73
C ALA A 145 -4.87 -0.15 12.55
N THR A 146 -5.70 -1.13 12.17
CA THR A 146 -6.64 -1.01 11.03
C THR A 146 -7.43 0.30 11.10
N ARG A 147 -7.37 1.08 10.00
CA ARG A 147 -7.98 2.41 9.93
C ARG A 147 -8.42 2.79 8.53
N LEU A 148 -9.42 3.64 8.43
CA LEU A 148 -9.79 4.30 7.18
C LEU A 148 -8.79 5.45 6.90
N ALA A 149 -8.27 5.51 5.69
CA ALA A 149 -7.35 6.56 5.23
C ALA A 149 -7.83 7.19 3.90
N PRO A 150 -8.67 8.23 3.97
CA PRO A 150 -9.15 8.90 2.77
C PRO A 150 -8.01 9.55 1.99
N ASN A 151 -7.93 9.26 0.68
CA ASN A 151 -6.89 9.77 -0.23
C ASN A 151 -5.46 9.51 0.28
N HIS A 152 -5.23 8.41 0.98
CA HIS A 152 -4.04 8.05 1.76
C HIS A 152 -2.72 8.58 1.17
N ASP A 153 -2.29 8.07 0.03
CA ASP A 153 -1.03 8.40 -0.62
C ASP A 153 -1.20 9.07 -1.99
N LYS A 154 -2.41 9.53 -2.29
CA LYS A 154 -2.80 10.06 -3.61
C LYS A 154 -1.87 11.16 -4.12
N ALA A 155 -1.51 12.13 -3.27
CA ALA A 155 -0.63 13.23 -3.64
C ALA A 155 0.81 12.73 -3.89
N LEU A 156 1.28 11.81 -3.04
CA LEU A 156 2.61 11.20 -3.18
C LEU A 156 2.73 10.42 -4.50
N ILE A 157 1.79 9.54 -4.78
CA ILE A 157 1.80 8.72 -6.00
C ILE A 157 1.74 9.61 -7.26
N ALA A 158 0.88 10.63 -7.26
CA ALA A 158 0.79 11.56 -8.38
C ALA A 158 2.10 12.32 -8.63
N ALA A 159 2.81 12.73 -7.57
CA ALA A 159 4.09 13.42 -7.67
C ALA A 159 5.25 12.48 -8.02
N ALA A 160 5.22 11.23 -7.54
CA ALA A 160 6.29 10.24 -7.76
C ALA A 160 6.23 9.60 -9.14
N LEU A 161 5.05 9.46 -9.74
CA LEU A 161 4.83 8.73 -10.99
C LEU A 161 5.76 9.12 -12.14
N PRO A 162 5.97 10.42 -12.48
CA PRO A 162 6.84 10.80 -13.59
C PRO A 162 8.29 10.35 -13.39
N THR A 163 8.81 10.49 -12.17
CA THR A 163 10.20 10.17 -11.83
C THR A 163 10.44 8.66 -11.81
N ILE A 164 9.58 7.93 -11.13
CA ILE A 164 9.73 6.46 -10.99
C ILE A 164 9.52 5.80 -12.35
N SER A 165 8.56 6.24 -13.15
CA SER A 165 8.39 5.75 -14.52
C SER A 165 9.63 5.98 -15.40
N ALA A 166 10.29 7.14 -15.27
CA ALA A 166 11.50 7.43 -16.00
C ALA A 166 12.71 6.57 -15.54
N LEU A 167 12.82 6.33 -14.23
CA LEU A 167 13.86 5.43 -13.67
C LEU A 167 13.66 3.99 -14.15
N MET A 168 12.43 3.52 -14.17
CA MET A 168 12.11 2.18 -14.65
C MET A 168 12.35 2.02 -16.14
N ALA A 169 11.97 2.99 -16.97
CA ALA A 169 12.25 2.96 -18.40
C ALA A 169 13.75 2.83 -18.69
N ARG A 170 14.61 3.46 -17.88
CA ARG A 170 16.07 3.33 -18.01
C ARG A 170 16.60 1.94 -17.62
N ASN A 171 16.02 1.33 -16.58
CA ASN A 171 16.46 0.03 -16.06
C ASN A 171 15.94 -1.16 -16.90
N PHE A 172 14.90 -0.96 -17.69
CA PHE A 172 14.33 -1.97 -18.60
C PHE A 172 14.64 -1.69 -20.08
N ASP A 173 15.59 -0.81 -20.37
CA ASP A 173 16.08 -0.63 -21.73
C ASP A 173 16.80 -1.91 -22.19
N PRO A 174 16.28 -2.63 -23.22
CA PRO A 174 16.90 -3.87 -23.70
C PRO A 174 18.35 -3.68 -24.16
N ASP A 175 18.73 -2.47 -24.58
CA ASP A 175 20.06 -2.14 -25.03
C ASP A 175 21.06 -1.94 -23.87
N SER A 176 20.58 -1.80 -22.63
CA SER A 176 21.43 -1.68 -21.43
C SER A 176 21.96 -3.03 -20.89
N ILE A 177 21.48 -4.17 -21.42
CA ILE A 177 21.84 -5.53 -20.96
C ILE A 177 23.03 -6.11 -21.75
N GLN A 178 23.61 -5.37 -22.68
CA GLN A 178 24.76 -5.82 -23.47
C GLN A 178 26.09 -5.29 -22.92
N HIS A 179 26.45 -5.68 -21.66
CA HIS A 179 27.90 -5.66 -21.29
C HIS A 179 28.16 -6.63 -20.12
#